data_1cb697e75c46047209797bac38b05c27
#
_entry.id   1cb697e75c46047209797bac38b05c27
#
_cell.length_a   1.000
_cell.length_b   1.000
_cell.length_c   1.000
_cell.angle_alpha   90.00
_cell.angle_beta   90.00
_cell.angle_gamma   90.00
#
_symmetry.space_group_name_H-M   'P 1'
#
loop_
_entity.id
_entity.type
_entity.pdbx_description
1 polymer ?
#
loop_
_entity_poly.entity_id
_entity_poly.type
_entity_poly.pdbx_seq_one_letter_code
_entity_poly.pdbx_strand_id
1 'polypeptide(L)'
;MSFAFDLISDLHVETWDQFDWHHQATSPVCIVAGDIARDRDIVTRTLKHLGQCYQAVFYIDGNDEHYSHLEDLGSSYSDLVRRIKRIPNVVYLQDNVVIVNGVAILGTNGWFGFDFDLGIDASQVDQWCQENYYMSATATKNIARLSNTDASYMIDSVQKLQRHTDVRKIVMVTHTVPDPALIAHDIDLDGSMKFNVMGNRLMMQAMAADTENKIHTWCFGHYHGSVDQTRSGIRFVNNCRGRQHTKYSRHVYHPQRIVIDF
;
A
#
# COMPACT_ATOMS: atom_id res chain seq x y z
N MET A 1 -3.82 15.24 22.65
CA MET A 1 -4.29 15.47 21.26
C MET A 1 -4.18 14.13 20.53
N SER A 2 -5.11 13.83 19.63
CA SER A 2 -5.07 12.58 18.84
C SER A 2 -5.24 12.90 17.36
N PHE A 3 -4.69 12.04 16.51
CA PHE A 3 -4.92 12.03 15.07
C PHE A 3 -5.62 10.72 14.71
N ALA A 4 -6.69 10.77 13.94
CA ALA A 4 -7.45 9.60 13.57
C ALA A 4 -7.65 9.54 12.05
N PHE A 5 -7.60 8.34 11.48
CA PHE A 5 -7.87 8.08 10.08
C PHE A 5 -8.55 6.73 9.90
N ASP A 6 -9.23 6.58 8.80
CA ASP A 6 -9.82 5.34 8.31
C ASP A 6 -8.86 4.69 7.30
N LEU A 7 -8.58 3.39 7.45
CA LEU A 7 -7.80 2.60 6.50
C LEU A 7 -8.72 1.72 5.65
N ILE A 8 -8.50 1.74 4.34
CA ILE A 8 -9.10 0.84 3.36
C ILE A 8 -8.07 0.41 2.33
N SER A 9 -8.20 -0.78 1.75
CA SER A 9 -7.36 -1.25 0.65
C SER A 9 -8.03 -2.34 -0.18
N ASP A 10 -7.44 -2.64 -1.34
CA ASP A 10 -7.82 -3.77 -2.19
C ASP A 10 -9.33 -3.82 -2.44
N LEU A 11 -9.87 -2.68 -2.84
CA LEU A 11 -11.32 -2.51 -3.03
C LEU A 11 -11.83 -3.32 -4.21
N HIS A 12 -11.00 -3.46 -5.29
CA HIS A 12 -11.33 -4.19 -6.53
C HIS A 12 -12.76 -3.90 -7.00
N VAL A 13 -13.10 -2.62 -7.05
CA VAL A 13 -14.46 -2.12 -7.26
C VAL A 13 -15.13 -2.73 -8.47
N GLU A 14 -14.36 -3.02 -9.53
CA GLU A 14 -14.85 -3.62 -10.77
C GLU A 14 -15.36 -5.08 -10.61
N THR A 15 -15.02 -5.73 -9.48
CA THR A 15 -15.48 -7.10 -9.19
C THR A 15 -16.76 -7.14 -8.35
N TRP A 16 -17.25 -5.99 -7.92
CA TRP A 16 -18.41 -5.86 -7.06
C TRP A 16 -19.55 -5.17 -7.78
N ASP A 17 -20.81 -5.57 -7.54
CA ASP A 17 -21.98 -4.97 -8.18
C ASP A 17 -22.16 -3.50 -7.85
N GLN A 18 -21.77 -3.09 -6.65
CA GLN A 18 -21.91 -1.71 -6.18
C GLN A 18 -20.73 -1.30 -5.28
N PHE A 19 -20.36 -0.03 -5.37
CA PHE A 19 -19.51 0.67 -4.43
C PHE A 19 -20.21 1.94 -3.98
N ASP A 20 -20.67 1.93 -2.73
CA ASP A 20 -21.21 3.11 -2.06
C ASP A 20 -20.48 3.30 -0.72
N TRP A 21 -19.95 4.50 -0.50
CA TRP A 21 -19.21 4.86 0.70
C TRP A 21 -19.91 5.90 1.56
N HIS A 22 -21.12 6.32 1.16
CA HIS A 22 -21.91 7.26 1.96
C HIS A 22 -22.18 6.70 3.35
N HIS A 23 -21.95 7.52 4.38
CA HIS A 23 -22.13 7.17 5.79
C HIS A 23 -21.17 6.08 6.34
N GLN A 24 -20.14 5.68 5.58
CA GLN A 24 -19.14 4.71 6.05
C GLN A 24 -17.99 5.38 6.82
N ALA A 25 -17.69 6.66 6.53
CA ALA A 25 -16.58 7.37 7.14
C ALA A 25 -16.73 7.45 8.68
N THR A 26 -15.68 7.04 9.40
CA THR A 26 -15.60 7.08 10.88
C THR A 26 -14.56 8.07 11.39
N SER A 27 -13.77 8.63 10.47
CA SER A 27 -12.73 9.64 10.71
C SER A 27 -12.77 10.70 9.62
N PRO A 28 -12.21 11.91 9.85
CA PRO A 28 -12.14 12.94 8.82
C PRO A 28 -11.14 12.64 7.69
N VAL A 29 -10.21 11.72 7.92
CA VAL A 29 -9.12 11.35 7.02
C VAL A 29 -9.26 9.90 6.61
N CYS A 30 -9.00 9.60 5.32
CA CYS A 30 -8.91 8.25 4.80
C CYS A 30 -7.51 7.99 4.24
N ILE A 31 -6.97 6.81 4.50
CA ILE A 31 -5.81 6.24 3.81
C ILE A 31 -6.28 5.08 2.95
N VAL A 32 -5.95 5.13 1.67
CA VAL A 32 -6.27 4.07 0.69
C VAL A 32 -4.95 3.41 0.27
N ALA A 33 -4.75 2.16 0.69
CA ALA A 33 -3.49 1.44 0.48
C ALA A 33 -3.53 0.53 -0.78
N GLY A 34 -3.95 1.09 -1.92
CA GLY A 34 -3.83 0.49 -3.24
C GLY A 34 -4.97 -0.43 -3.67
N ASP A 35 -4.87 -0.88 -4.90
CA ASP A 35 -5.77 -1.84 -5.58
C ASP A 35 -7.25 -1.44 -5.52
N ILE A 36 -7.54 -0.19 -5.91
CA ILE A 36 -8.94 0.26 -6.08
C ILE A 36 -9.58 -0.47 -7.26
N ALA A 37 -8.93 -0.48 -8.43
CA ALA A 37 -9.39 -1.13 -9.65
C ALA A 37 -8.29 -1.16 -10.72
N ARG A 38 -8.43 -2.05 -11.71
CA ARG A 38 -7.58 -2.06 -12.92
C ARG A 38 -7.91 -0.92 -13.89
N ASP A 39 -9.19 -0.58 -13.98
CA ASP A 39 -9.67 0.52 -14.84
C ASP A 39 -9.48 1.88 -14.16
N ARG A 40 -8.72 2.76 -14.78
CA ARG A 40 -8.37 4.08 -14.24
C ARG A 40 -9.52 5.06 -14.14
N ASP A 41 -10.56 4.89 -14.95
CA ASP A 41 -11.76 5.70 -14.83
C ASP A 41 -12.56 5.27 -13.60
N ILE A 42 -12.55 3.97 -13.27
CA ILE A 42 -13.11 3.46 -12.01
C ILE A 42 -12.29 4.00 -10.83
N VAL A 43 -10.95 3.91 -10.86
CA VAL A 43 -10.08 4.49 -9.82
C VAL A 43 -10.41 5.97 -9.60
N THR A 44 -10.48 6.74 -10.68
CA THR A 44 -10.76 8.19 -10.61
C THR A 44 -12.15 8.48 -10.03
N ARG A 45 -13.18 7.73 -10.43
CA ARG A 45 -14.55 7.89 -9.90
C ARG A 45 -14.62 7.50 -8.41
N THR A 46 -13.96 6.42 -8.02
CA THR A 46 -13.92 5.96 -6.63
C THR A 46 -13.22 6.97 -5.74
N LEU A 47 -12.06 7.49 -6.14
CA LEU A 47 -11.35 8.54 -5.40
C LEU A 47 -12.16 9.84 -5.29
N LYS A 48 -12.89 10.23 -6.34
CA LYS A 48 -13.82 11.38 -6.27
C LYS A 48 -14.94 11.14 -5.27
N HIS A 49 -15.50 9.94 -5.25
CA HIS A 49 -16.55 9.57 -4.30
C HIS A 49 -16.03 9.58 -2.86
N LEU A 50 -14.86 8.99 -2.61
CA LEU A 50 -14.20 9.05 -1.30
C LEU A 50 -13.89 10.49 -0.89
N GLY A 51 -13.43 11.35 -1.81
CA GLY A 51 -13.19 12.76 -1.56
C GLY A 51 -14.45 13.55 -1.17
N GLN A 52 -15.66 13.06 -1.47
CA GLN A 52 -16.92 13.63 -0.98
C GLN A 52 -17.25 13.18 0.44
N CYS A 53 -16.72 12.03 0.87
CA CYS A 53 -17.00 11.44 2.18
C CYS A 53 -15.98 11.85 3.26
N TYR A 54 -14.76 12.27 2.87
CA TYR A 54 -13.67 12.62 3.76
C TYR A 54 -13.15 14.04 3.55
N GLN A 55 -12.60 14.65 4.59
CA GLN A 55 -11.92 15.95 4.50
C GLN A 55 -10.59 15.84 3.73
N ALA A 56 -9.89 14.72 3.88
CA ALA A 56 -8.68 14.39 3.12
C ALA A 56 -8.60 12.90 2.84
N VAL A 57 -8.15 12.55 1.63
CA VAL A 57 -7.87 11.16 1.21
C VAL A 57 -6.40 11.08 0.83
N PHE A 58 -5.64 10.24 1.49
CA PHE A 58 -4.25 9.90 1.16
C PHE A 58 -4.26 8.56 0.42
N TYR A 59 -3.84 8.57 -0.82
CA TYR A 59 -3.91 7.41 -1.70
C TYR A 59 -2.53 6.99 -2.18
N ILE A 60 -2.24 5.70 -2.07
CA ILE A 60 -1.18 5.02 -2.80
C ILE A 60 -1.80 4.03 -3.78
N ASP A 61 -1.21 3.87 -4.95
CA ASP A 61 -1.60 2.86 -5.93
C ASP A 61 -1.15 1.47 -5.51
N GLY A 62 -1.81 0.45 -6.05
CA GLY A 62 -1.36 -0.94 -5.99
C GLY A 62 -0.87 -1.44 -7.35
N ASN A 63 -0.63 -2.74 -7.45
CA ASN A 63 -0.19 -3.35 -8.71
C ASN A 63 -1.32 -3.42 -9.75
N ASP A 64 -2.57 -3.50 -9.32
CA ASP A 64 -3.69 -3.61 -10.25
C ASP A 64 -3.91 -2.32 -11.05
N GLU A 65 -3.66 -1.15 -10.47
CA GLU A 65 -3.69 0.12 -11.21
C GLU A 65 -2.70 0.15 -12.37
N HIS A 66 -1.66 -0.67 -12.35
CA HIS A 66 -0.62 -0.72 -13.37
C HIS A 66 -0.68 -1.98 -14.24
N TYR A 67 -1.59 -2.91 -13.98
CA TYR A 67 -1.61 -4.24 -14.57
C TYR A 67 -1.48 -4.25 -16.11
N SER A 68 -2.17 -3.35 -16.79
CA SER A 68 -2.14 -3.24 -18.26
C SER A 68 -0.93 -2.46 -18.81
N HIS A 69 -0.02 -1.97 -17.94
CA HIS A 69 1.05 -1.06 -18.30
C HIS A 69 2.41 -1.39 -17.65
N LEU A 70 2.60 -2.64 -17.24
CA LEU A 70 3.82 -3.07 -16.53
C LEU A 70 5.09 -2.90 -17.35
N GLU A 71 4.99 -2.85 -18.67
CA GLU A 71 6.14 -2.59 -19.57
C GLU A 71 6.52 -1.12 -19.62
N ASP A 72 5.57 -0.20 -19.38
CA ASP A 72 5.78 1.25 -19.37
C ASP A 72 5.18 1.87 -18.09
N LEU A 73 5.77 1.53 -16.96
CA LEU A 73 5.35 2.05 -15.65
C LEU A 73 5.51 3.57 -15.55
N GLY A 74 6.48 4.16 -16.27
CA GLY A 74 6.67 5.61 -16.29
C GLY A 74 5.44 6.37 -16.82
N SER A 75 4.91 5.94 -17.96
CA SER A 75 3.67 6.51 -18.52
C SER A 75 2.47 6.21 -17.63
N SER A 76 2.46 5.02 -17.04
CA SER A 76 1.42 4.58 -16.10
C SER A 76 1.32 5.51 -14.90
N TYR A 77 2.42 5.78 -14.21
CA TYR A 77 2.48 6.73 -13.09
C TYR A 77 2.10 8.16 -13.52
N SER A 78 2.60 8.61 -14.65
CA SER A 78 2.31 9.96 -15.17
C SER A 78 0.82 10.16 -15.41
N ASP A 79 0.11 9.16 -15.92
CA ASP A 79 -1.33 9.22 -16.11
C ASP A 79 -2.10 9.25 -14.78
N LEU A 80 -1.74 8.42 -13.80
CA LEU A 80 -2.34 8.44 -12.47
C LEU A 80 -2.16 9.82 -11.81
N VAL A 81 -0.95 10.34 -11.77
CA VAL A 81 -0.65 11.68 -11.22
C VAL A 81 -1.53 12.74 -11.86
N ARG A 82 -1.66 12.74 -13.20
CA ARG A 82 -2.46 13.71 -13.94
C ARG A 82 -3.95 13.64 -13.58
N ARG A 83 -4.49 12.45 -13.38
CA ARG A 83 -5.89 12.21 -13.02
C ARG A 83 -6.17 12.63 -11.57
N ILE A 84 -5.32 12.22 -10.65
CA ILE A 84 -5.50 12.44 -9.21
C ILE A 84 -5.35 13.93 -8.86
N LYS A 85 -4.40 14.65 -9.46
CA LYS A 85 -4.22 16.09 -9.25
C LYS A 85 -5.48 16.94 -9.51
N ARG A 86 -6.47 16.40 -10.23
CA ARG A 86 -7.74 17.08 -10.55
C ARG A 86 -8.82 16.81 -9.51
N ILE A 87 -8.55 15.98 -8.51
CA ILE A 87 -9.53 15.63 -7.48
C ILE A 87 -9.21 16.45 -6.23
N PRO A 88 -10.09 17.37 -5.82
CA PRO A 88 -9.89 18.11 -4.58
C PRO A 88 -9.71 17.16 -3.38
N ASN A 89 -8.90 17.57 -2.39
CA ASN A 89 -8.65 16.86 -1.13
C ASN A 89 -8.17 15.38 -1.27
N VAL A 90 -7.75 14.94 -2.45
CA VAL A 90 -7.07 13.67 -2.66
C VAL A 90 -5.58 13.94 -2.90
N VAL A 91 -4.74 13.35 -2.07
CA VAL A 91 -3.28 13.46 -2.15
C VAL A 91 -2.70 12.11 -2.54
N TYR A 92 -1.95 12.10 -3.64
CA TYR A 92 -1.22 10.92 -4.06
C TYR A 92 0.11 10.82 -3.30
N LEU A 93 0.33 9.69 -2.63
CA LEU A 93 1.44 9.49 -1.72
C LEU A 93 2.68 8.88 -2.38
N GLN A 94 2.64 8.46 -3.65
CA GLN A 94 3.84 7.89 -4.29
C GLN A 94 5.00 8.87 -4.20
N ASP A 95 6.06 8.45 -3.52
CA ASP A 95 7.26 9.24 -3.23
C ASP A 95 6.94 10.63 -2.61
N ASN A 96 5.95 10.66 -1.70
CA ASN A 96 5.48 11.90 -1.09
C ASN A 96 5.31 11.77 0.42
N VAL A 97 5.49 12.89 1.12
CA VAL A 97 5.30 13.05 2.56
C VAL A 97 4.34 14.19 2.82
N VAL A 98 3.35 13.96 3.66
CA VAL A 98 2.44 15.00 4.14
C VAL A 98 2.48 15.05 5.66
N ILE A 99 2.63 16.25 6.24
CA ILE A 99 2.64 16.43 7.69
C ILE A 99 1.32 17.09 8.12
N VAL A 100 0.57 16.40 8.98
CA VAL A 100 -0.71 16.87 9.52
C VAL A 100 -0.69 16.73 11.04
N ASN A 101 -0.83 17.82 11.75
CA ASN A 101 -0.92 17.84 13.23
C ASN A 101 0.23 17.09 13.96
N GLY A 102 1.44 17.12 13.40
CA GLY A 102 2.60 16.44 13.96
C GLY A 102 2.70 14.95 13.60
N VAL A 103 1.84 14.45 12.72
CA VAL A 103 1.96 13.13 12.10
C VAL A 103 2.47 13.31 10.67
N ALA A 104 3.58 12.67 10.33
CA ALA A 104 4.02 12.52 8.95
C ALA A 104 3.38 11.27 8.37
N ILE A 105 2.70 11.42 7.23
CA ILE A 105 2.14 10.32 6.45
C ILE A 105 2.97 10.25 5.17
N LEU A 106 3.63 9.13 4.94
CA LEU A 106 4.45 8.93 3.74
C LEU A 106 4.13 7.59 3.11
N GLY A 107 4.27 7.51 1.79
CA GLY A 107 3.95 6.30 1.08
C GLY A 107 4.69 6.11 -0.23
N THR A 108 4.70 4.87 -0.65
CA THR A 108 5.12 4.39 -1.96
C THR A 108 4.37 3.09 -2.26
N ASN A 109 4.26 2.69 -3.53
CA ASN A 109 3.65 1.41 -3.89
C ASN A 109 4.33 0.25 -3.11
N GLY A 110 5.64 0.30 -2.98
CA GLY A 110 6.42 -0.73 -2.31
C GLY A 110 6.56 -1.99 -3.16
N TRP A 111 6.69 -1.83 -4.49
CA TRP A 111 6.80 -2.94 -5.43
C TRP A 111 7.62 -4.11 -4.88
N PHE A 112 7.17 -5.33 -5.11
CA PHE A 112 7.83 -6.55 -4.65
C PHE A 112 9.16 -6.80 -5.36
N GLY A 113 10.15 -7.38 -4.61
CA GLY A 113 11.51 -7.59 -5.09
C GLY A 113 11.78 -8.96 -5.69
N PHE A 114 10.79 -9.88 -5.69
CA PHE A 114 10.92 -11.30 -6.01
C PHE A 114 11.80 -12.11 -5.04
N ASP A 115 12.12 -11.55 -3.88
CA ASP A 115 13.02 -12.10 -2.88
C ASP A 115 12.42 -12.06 -1.45
N PHE A 116 11.11 -12.05 -1.35
CA PHE A 116 10.43 -11.95 -0.05
C PHE A 116 10.75 -13.14 0.86
N ASP A 117 10.85 -14.34 0.28
CA ASP A 117 11.46 -15.52 0.90
C ASP A 117 12.85 -15.77 0.31
N LEU A 118 13.89 -15.80 1.17
CA LEU A 118 15.26 -16.06 0.75
C LEU A 118 15.54 -17.54 0.43
N GLY A 119 14.60 -18.44 0.71
CA GLY A 119 14.72 -19.87 0.37
C GLY A 119 14.53 -20.18 -1.10
N ILE A 120 14.01 -19.23 -1.90
CA ILE A 120 13.75 -19.38 -3.32
C ILE A 120 14.58 -18.36 -4.09
N ASP A 121 15.23 -18.80 -5.18
CA ASP A 121 16.04 -17.91 -6.01
C ASP A 121 15.15 -16.92 -6.78
N ALA A 122 15.50 -15.63 -6.72
CA ALA A 122 14.73 -14.57 -7.34
C ALA A 122 14.54 -14.76 -8.86
N SER A 123 15.49 -15.40 -9.54
CA SER A 123 15.36 -15.71 -10.96
C SER A 123 14.29 -16.76 -11.25
N GLN A 124 14.07 -17.70 -10.33
CA GLN A 124 12.99 -18.68 -10.44
C GLN A 124 11.63 -18.03 -10.22
N VAL A 125 11.55 -17.08 -9.28
CA VAL A 125 10.31 -16.30 -9.06
C VAL A 125 10.00 -15.42 -10.27
N ASP A 126 11.01 -14.77 -10.85
CA ASP A 126 10.88 -13.98 -12.07
C ASP A 126 10.34 -14.82 -13.23
N GLN A 127 10.94 -15.98 -13.50
CA GLN A 127 10.45 -16.90 -14.53
C GLN A 127 9.01 -17.35 -14.24
N TRP A 128 8.71 -17.72 -13.00
CA TRP A 128 7.36 -18.11 -12.60
C TRP A 128 6.34 -16.98 -12.84
N CYS A 129 6.68 -15.72 -12.57
CA CYS A 129 5.83 -14.57 -12.85
C CYS A 129 5.57 -14.41 -14.35
N GLN A 130 6.59 -14.62 -15.20
CA GLN A 130 6.42 -14.56 -16.65
C GLN A 130 5.44 -15.62 -17.14
N GLU A 131 5.50 -16.84 -16.58
CA GLU A 131 4.67 -17.97 -16.97
C GLU A 131 3.22 -17.88 -16.42
N ASN A 132 3.04 -17.40 -15.18
CA ASN A 132 1.75 -17.47 -14.47
C ASN A 132 0.99 -16.13 -14.43
N TYR A 133 1.69 -15.00 -14.51
CA TYR A 133 1.08 -13.66 -14.57
C TYR A 133 1.23 -12.99 -15.93
N TYR A 134 1.77 -13.72 -16.93
CA TYR A 134 2.01 -13.21 -18.29
C TYR A 134 2.83 -11.92 -18.31
N MET A 135 3.74 -11.76 -17.36
CA MET A 135 4.65 -10.63 -17.31
C MET A 135 5.78 -10.83 -18.32
N SER A 136 6.16 -9.77 -19.04
CA SER A 136 7.37 -9.82 -19.86
C SER A 136 8.62 -9.68 -19.00
N ALA A 137 9.77 -10.08 -19.51
CA ALA A 137 11.07 -9.84 -18.87
C ALA A 137 11.37 -8.35 -18.67
N THR A 138 10.75 -7.46 -19.44
CA THR A 138 10.84 -6.01 -19.26
C THR A 138 10.02 -5.58 -18.05
N ALA A 139 8.81 -6.12 -17.89
CA ALA A 139 7.93 -5.82 -16.76
C ALA A 139 8.59 -6.25 -15.44
N THR A 140 9.12 -7.46 -15.34
CA THR A 140 9.75 -7.95 -14.10
C THR A 140 11.01 -7.15 -13.74
N LYS A 141 11.83 -6.75 -14.72
CA LYS A 141 12.97 -5.85 -14.49
C LYS A 141 12.55 -4.46 -14.01
N ASN A 142 11.47 -3.91 -14.56
CA ASN A 142 10.93 -2.63 -14.12
C ASN A 142 10.46 -2.70 -12.66
N ILE A 143 9.72 -3.76 -12.31
CA ILE A 143 9.24 -4.01 -10.94
C ILE A 143 10.41 -4.13 -9.98
N ALA A 144 11.40 -4.98 -10.26
CA ALA A 144 12.59 -5.15 -9.42
C ALA A 144 13.38 -3.84 -9.23
N ARG A 145 13.47 -3.00 -10.27
CA ARG A 145 14.09 -1.67 -10.14
C ARG A 145 13.27 -0.75 -9.24
N LEU A 146 11.94 -0.73 -9.39
CA LEU A 146 11.07 0.10 -8.57
C LEU A 146 11.05 -0.36 -7.12
N SER A 147 11.12 -1.67 -6.84
CA SER A 147 11.19 -2.16 -5.47
C SER A 147 12.38 -1.57 -4.71
N ASN A 148 13.54 -1.48 -5.35
CA ASN A 148 14.74 -0.84 -4.78
C ASN A 148 14.55 0.69 -4.60
N THR A 149 13.95 1.36 -5.60
CA THR A 149 13.69 2.80 -5.55
C THR A 149 12.74 3.15 -4.41
N ASP A 150 11.65 2.41 -4.30
CA ASP A 150 10.64 2.59 -3.27
C ASP A 150 11.23 2.39 -1.87
N ALA A 151 12.00 1.32 -1.67
CA ALA A 151 12.67 1.07 -0.40
C ALA A 151 13.67 2.18 -0.03
N SER A 152 14.48 2.63 -1.00
CA SER A 152 15.43 3.73 -0.79
C SER A 152 14.70 5.02 -0.40
N TYR A 153 13.60 5.35 -1.08
CA TYR A 153 12.78 6.51 -0.74
C TYR A 153 12.25 6.44 0.69
N MET A 154 11.71 5.28 1.12
CA MET A 154 11.17 5.09 2.45
C MET A 154 12.26 5.22 3.54
N ILE A 155 13.43 4.61 3.32
CA ILE A 155 14.58 4.69 4.23
C ILE A 155 15.04 6.16 4.40
N ASP A 156 15.28 6.84 3.29
CA ASP A 156 15.74 8.24 3.29
C ASP A 156 14.72 9.17 3.94
N SER A 157 13.43 8.94 3.68
CA SER A 157 12.34 9.74 4.26
C SER A 157 12.25 9.54 5.77
N VAL A 158 12.32 8.31 6.26
CA VAL A 158 12.35 8.02 7.69
C VAL A 158 13.56 8.73 8.34
N GLN A 159 14.77 8.60 7.80
CA GLN A 159 15.96 9.27 8.33
C GLN A 159 15.83 10.80 8.40
N LYS A 160 15.20 11.44 7.41
CA LYS A 160 14.92 12.88 7.41
C LYS A 160 13.89 13.24 8.49
N LEU A 161 12.81 12.47 8.59
CA LEU A 161 11.73 12.72 9.54
C LEU A 161 12.14 12.49 11.00
N GLN A 162 13.16 11.65 11.29
CA GLN A 162 13.74 11.54 12.63
C GLN A 162 14.19 12.91 13.16
N ARG A 163 14.77 13.74 12.30
CA ARG A 163 15.36 15.05 12.66
C ARG A 163 14.36 16.19 12.62
N HIS A 164 13.14 15.96 12.12
CA HIS A 164 12.12 17.01 11.98
C HIS A 164 11.41 17.22 13.31
N THR A 165 11.56 18.40 13.90
CA THR A 165 11.06 18.75 15.24
C THR A 165 9.53 18.73 15.34
N ASP A 166 8.84 19.09 14.25
CA ASP A 166 7.38 19.12 14.22
C ASP A 166 6.75 17.75 13.97
N VAL A 167 7.57 16.71 13.67
CA VAL A 167 7.09 15.34 13.46
C VAL A 167 7.27 14.54 14.74
N ARG A 168 6.15 14.19 15.36
CA ARG A 168 6.08 13.35 16.56
C ARG A 168 5.86 11.88 16.25
N LYS A 169 5.04 11.59 15.23
CA LYS A 169 4.72 10.22 14.79
C LYS A 169 4.76 10.13 13.28
N ILE A 170 5.04 8.92 12.79
CA ILE A 170 5.11 8.59 11.38
C ILE A 170 4.08 7.48 11.09
N VAL A 171 3.30 7.65 10.03
CA VAL A 171 2.47 6.62 9.41
C VAL A 171 3.11 6.27 8.07
N MET A 172 3.53 5.02 7.95
CA MET A 172 4.04 4.45 6.71
C MET A 172 2.88 3.85 5.92
N VAL A 173 2.88 4.03 4.60
CA VAL A 173 1.87 3.45 3.71
C VAL A 173 2.56 2.78 2.53
N THR A 174 2.35 1.48 2.38
CA THR A 174 2.75 0.73 1.18
C THR A 174 1.53 -0.03 0.67
N HIS A 175 1.53 -0.40 -0.62
CA HIS A 175 0.54 -1.37 -1.07
C HIS A 175 0.99 -2.78 -0.69
N THR A 176 2.24 -3.14 -0.95
CA THR A 176 2.73 -4.49 -0.65
C THR A 176 3.12 -4.67 0.82
N VAL A 177 3.27 -5.92 1.23
CA VAL A 177 3.61 -6.31 2.61
C VAL A 177 5.05 -5.90 2.95
N PRO A 178 5.29 -5.17 4.07
CA PRO A 178 6.62 -4.66 4.38
C PRO A 178 7.54 -5.66 5.12
N ASP A 179 6.99 -6.72 5.73
CA ASP A 179 7.74 -7.72 6.51
C ASP A 179 7.14 -9.11 6.28
N PRO A 180 7.92 -10.09 5.76
CA PRO A 180 7.44 -11.44 5.49
C PRO A 180 6.82 -12.13 6.72
N ALA A 181 7.32 -11.83 7.91
CA ALA A 181 6.82 -12.45 9.14
C ALA A 181 5.38 -12.04 9.50
N LEU A 182 4.81 -11.02 8.86
CA LEU A 182 3.41 -10.63 9.05
C LEU A 182 2.42 -11.64 8.47
N ILE A 183 2.84 -12.38 7.44
CA ILE A 183 2.00 -13.32 6.69
C ILE A 183 2.57 -14.74 6.63
N ALA A 184 3.68 -15.02 7.31
CA ALA A 184 4.34 -16.33 7.33
C ALA A 184 3.48 -17.46 7.92
N HIS A 185 2.37 -17.12 8.59
CA HIS A 185 1.40 -18.09 9.12
C HIS A 185 0.37 -18.57 8.09
N ASP A 186 0.32 -17.95 6.91
CA ASP A 186 -0.63 -18.33 5.86
C ASP A 186 -0.09 -19.56 5.09
N ILE A 187 -0.66 -20.72 5.40
CA ILE A 187 -0.24 -22.01 4.83
C ILE A 187 -0.46 -22.11 3.31
N ASP A 188 -1.32 -21.26 2.73
CA ASP A 188 -1.54 -21.23 1.27
C ASP A 188 -0.40 -20.48 0.55
N LEU A 189 0.38 -19.70 1.31
CA LEU A 189 1.52 -18.95 0.79
C LEU A 189 2.87 -19.58 1.16
N ASP A 190 2.93 -20.33 2.27
CA ASP A 190 4.17 -20.88 2.81
C ASP A 190 4.89 -21.76 1.78
N GLY A 191 6.19 -21.47 1.56
CA GLY A 191 7.04 -22.14 0.57
C GLY A 191 6.59 -22.01 -0.91
N SER A 192 5.63 -21.13 -1.20
CA SER A 192 5.14 -20.91 -2.56
C SER A 192 5.86 -19.78 -3.28
N MET A 193 5.94 -19.86 -4.63
CA MET A 193 6.42 -18.75 -5.46
C MET A 193 5.59 -17.47 -5.24
N LYS A 194 4.30 -17.63 -4.94
CA LYS A 194 3.38 -16.53 -4.63
C LYS A 194 3.81 -15.69 -3.43
N PHE A 195 4.43 -16.31 -2.42
CA PHE A 195 4.92 -15.60 -1.26
C PHE A 195 5.94 -14.51 -1.63
N ASN A 196 6.79 -14.79 -2.63
CA ASN A 196 7.84 -13.89 -3.05
C ASN A 196 7.36 -12.62 -3.79
N VAL A 197 6.11 -12.60 -4.22
CA VAL A 197 5.49 -11.41 -4.83
C VAL A 197 4.52 -10.69 -3.87
N MET A 198 4.46 -11.10 -2.60
CA MET A 198 3.59 -10.45 -1.61
C MET A 198 4.18 -9.15 -1.07
N GLY A 199 5.49 -8.96 -1.12
CA GLY A 199 6.07 -7.79 -0.49
C GLY A 199 7.48 -7.44 -0.93
N ASN A 200 7.99 -6.42 -0.25
CA ASN A 200 9.32 -5.89 -0.45
C ASN A 200 10.13 -6.03 0.83
N ARG A 201 11.05 -7.00 0.84
CA ARG A 201 11.90 -7.27 2.00
C ARG A 201 12.79 -6.09 2.41
N LEU A 202 13.18 -5.24 1.46
CA LEU A 202 14.02 -4.08 1.74
C LEU A 202 13.32 -3.03 2.61
N MET A 203 11.98 -3.05 2.69
CA MET A 203 11.19 -2.17 3.56
C MET A 203 11.55 -2.35 5.04
N MET A 204 12.03 -3.53 5.45
CA MET A 204 12.52 -3.75 6.82
C MET A 204 13.68 -2.81 7.19
N GLN A 205 14.45 -2.33 6.23
CA GLN A 205 15.53 -1.36 6.48
C GLN A 205 14.99 0.02 6.87
N ALA A 206 13.80 0.40 6.39
CA ALA A 206 13.15 1.63 6.84
C ALA A 206 12.75 1.55 8.32
N MET A 207 12.33 0.37 8.82
CA MET A 207 12.11 0.15 10.26
C MET A 207 13.40 0.29 11.07
N ALA A 208 14.51 -0.27 10.56
CA ALA A 208 15.82 -0.16 11.21
C ALA A 208 16.36 1.29 11.21
N ALA A 209 15.92 2.14 10.30
CA ALA A 209 16.27 3.56 10.23
C ALA A 209 15.50 4.44 11.25
N ASP A 210 14.47 3.90 11.93
CA ASP A 210 13.66 4.61 12.93
C ASP A 210 14.32 4.65 14.30
N THR A 211 15.41 5.38 14.42
CA THR A 211 16.22 5.47 15.67
C THR A 211 15.51 6.19 16.81
N GLU A 212 14.51 7.03 16.53
CA GLU A 212 13.75 7.80 17.51
C GLU A 212 12.37 7.18 17.85
N ASN A 213 12.07 6.00 17.32
CA ASN A 213 10.79 5.30 17.50
C ASN A 213 9.57 6.17 17.14
N LYS A 214 9.68 6.90 16.04
CA LYS A 214 8.60 7.75 15.52
C LYS A 214 7.60 6.97 14.67
N ILE A 215 7.99 5.87 14.02
CA ILE A 215 7.05 5.05 13.26
C ILE A 215 6.04 4.43 14.23
N HIS A 216 4.78 4.86 14.07
CA HIS A 216 3.69 4.37 14.91
C HIS A 216 2.89 3.28 14.22
N THR A 217 2.54 3.49 12.95
CA THR A 217 1.69 2.59 12.19
C THR A 217 2.25 2.38 10.79
N TRP A 218 2.19 1.15 10.30
CA TRP A 218 2.43 0.80 8.91
C TRP A 218 1.17 0.21 8.31
N CYS A 219 0.56 0.95 7.39
CA CYS A 219 -0.62 0.56 6.64
C CYS A 219 -0.21 -0.12 5.34
N PHE A 220 -0.85 -1.23 4.98
CA PHE A 220 -0.56 -1.92 3.72
C PHE A 220 -1.78 -2.65 3.16
N GLY A 221 -1.69 -3.13 1.93
CA GLY A 221 -2.68 -3.92 1.20
C GLY A 221 -2.11 -5.22 0.66
N HIS A 222 -2.50 -5.57 -0.57
CA HIS A 222 -2.00 -6.68 -1.40
C HIS A 222 -2.22 -8.08 -0.82
N TYR A 223 -1.95 -8.29 0.44
CA TYR A 223 -2.34 -9.50 1.15
C TYR A 223 -3.82 -9.40 1.53
N HIS A 224 -4.66 -10.16 0.85
CA HIS A 224 -6.10 -10.08 1.04
C HIS A 224 -6.60 -10.67 2.38
N GLY A 225 -5.72 -11.25 3.18
CA GLY A 225 -6.04 -11.66 4.55
C GLY A 225 -6.25 -10.48 5.50
N SER A 226 -6.09 -10.71 6.79
CA SER A 226 -6.24 -9.67 7.81
C SER A 226 -5.04 -9.66 8.74
N VAL A 227 -4.40 -8.51 8.88
CA VAL A 227 -3.30 -8.27 9.81
C VAL A 227 -3.62 -7.02 10.62
N ASP A 228 -3.57 -7.14 11.93
CA ASP A 228 -3.54 -6.03 12.88
C ASP A 228 -2.72 -6.49 14.08
N GLN A 229 -1.42 -6.24 14.03
CA GLN A 229 -0.49 -6.67 15.07
C GLN A 229 0.62 -5.65 15.31
N THR A 230 1.10 -5.60 16.54
CA THR A 230 2.22 -4.74 16.91
C THR A 230 3.50 -5.59 17.01
N ARG A 231 4.55 -5.15 16.30
CA ARG A 231 5.89 -5.76 16.33
C ARG A 231 6.93 -4.65 16.46
N SER A 232 7.89 -4.83 17.35
CA SER A 232 8.97 -3.85 17.59
C SER A 232 8.46 -2.42 17.81
N GLY A 233 7.29 -2.25 18.45
CA GLY A 233 6.66 -0.95 18.69
C GLY A 233 5.87 -0.35 17.53
N ILE A 234 5.87 -0.98 16.35
CA ILE A 234 5.14 -0.53 15.16
C ILE A 234 3.87 -1.38 15.02
N ARG A 235 2.70 -0.73 14.87
CA ARG A 235 1.45 -1.40 14.54
C ARG A 235 1.33 -1.60 13.03
N PHE A 236 1.31 -2.84 12.58
CA PHE A 236 1.10 -3.24 11.19
C PHE A 236 -0.37 -3.55 10.96
N VAL A 237 -0.97 -2.89 9.97
CA VAL A 237 -2.41 -3.02 9.72
C VAL A 237 -2.68 -3.07 8.23
N ASN A 238 -3.49 -4.06 7.82
CA ASN A 238 -4.15 -4.03 6.53
C ASN A 238 -5.67 -4.17 6.69
N ASN A 239 -6.42 -3.58 5.77
CA ASN A 239 -7.86 -3.70 5.72
C ASN A 239 -8.31 -3.89 4.27
N CYS A 240 -8.10 -5.10 3.76
CA CYS A 240 -8.42 -5.47 2.39
C CYS A 240 -9.90 -5.88 2.26
N ARG A 241 -10.59 -5.38 1.22
CA ARG A 241 -11.91 -5.87 0.82
C ARG A 241 -11.82 -7.20 0.08
N GLY A 242 -10.82 -7.31 -0.80
CA GLY A 242 -10.59 -8.46 -1.66
C GLY A 242 -11.52 -8.49 -2.89
N ARG A 243 -11.23 -9.39 -3.82
CA ARG A 243 -12.07 -9.61 -5.01
C ARG A 243 -13.29 -10.44 -4.65
N GLN A 244 -14.45 -10.12 -5.24
CA GLN A 244 -15.68 -10.90 -5.06
C GLN A 244 -15.43 -12.39 -5.42
N HIS A 245 -16.08 -13.29 -4.69
CA HIS A 245 -15.99 -14.74 -4.88
C HIS A 245 -14.60 -15.37 -4.63
N THR A 246 -13.70 -14.68 -3.95
CA THR A 246 -12.43 -15.26 -3.49
C THR A 246 -12.52 -15.67 -2.01
N LYS A 247 -11.56 -16.49 -1.54
CA LYS A 247 -11.47 -16.95 -0.13
C LYS A 247 -11.49 -15.80 0.88
N TYR A 248 -10.90 -14.66 0.51
CA TYR A 248 -10.73 -13.51 1.40
C TYR A 248 -11.69 -12.35 1.10
N SER A 249 -12.72 -12.59 0.24
CA SER A 249 -13.69 -11.54 -0.09
C SER A 249 -14.55 -11.13 1.10
N ARG A 250 -14.72 -9.82 1.32
CA ARG A 250 -15.58 -9.27 2.37
C ARG A 250 -16.80 -8.60 1.77
N HIS A 251 -17.93 -9.29 1.81
CA HIS A 251 -19.22 -8.74 1.35
C HIS A 251 -19.69 -7.58 2.22
N VAL A 252 -19.50 -7.69 3.54
CA VAL A 252 -19.67 -6.57 4.49
C VAL A 252 -18.29 -6.01 4.78
N TYR A 253 -18.04 -4.80 4.31
CA TYR A 253 -16.75 -4.16 4.39
C TYR A 253 -16.89 -2.74 4.93
N HIS A 254 -16.12 -2.43 5.96
CA HIS A 254 -16.08 -1.14 6.64
C HIS A 254 -14.66 -0.63 6.73
N PRO A 255 -14.45 0.69 6.82
CA PRO A 255 -13.13 1.23 7.08
C PRO A 255 -12.66 0.79 8.48
N GLN A 256 -11.36 0.58 8.62
CA GLN A 256 -10.75 0.34 9.91
C GLN A 256 -10.24 1.67 10.47
N ARG A 257 -10.88 2.12 11.54
CA ARG A 257 -10.45 3.34 12.22
C ARG A 257 -9.18 3.11 13.03
N ILE A 258 -8.20 3.99 12.83
CA ILE A 258 -6.93 4.00 13.56
C ILE A 258 -6.79 5.34 14.27
N VAL A 259 -6.39 5.30 15.54
CA VAL A 259 -6.16 6.49 16.38
C VAL A 259 -4.70 6.49 16.83
N ILE A 260 -4.06 7.63 16.72
CA ILE A 260 -2.69 7.91 17.17
C ILE A 260 -2.77 8.94 18.27
N ASP A 261 -2.41 8.59 19.48
CA ASP A 261 -2.33 9.49 20.64
C ASP A 261 -0.91 10.05 20.81
N PHE A 262 -0.81 11.30 21.35
CA PHE A 262 0.45 12.01 21.54
C PHE A 262 0.61 12.47 22.98
#